data_e288dfaec3746c450e7a29b1514bb4d3
#
_entry.id   e288dfaec3746c450e7a29b1514bb4d3
#
_cell.length_a   1.000
_cell.length_b   1.000
_cell.length_c   1.000
_cell.angle_alpha   90.00
_cell.angle_beta   90.00
_cell.angle_gamma   90.00
#
_symmetry.space_group_name_H-M   'P 1'
#
loop_
_entity.id
_entity.type
_entity.pdbx_description
1 polymer ?
#
loop_
_entity_poly.entity_id
_entity_poly.type
_entity_poly.pdbx_seq_one_letter_code
_entity_poly.pdbx_strand_id
1 'polypeptide(L)'
;MPDVVTFGECMLRLSPPDFQRLEQATQLNITVGGSELNVAAGVARLGLGSAWVSRLPENPLGRMVRNKAREMGVDTSHLLWTKTDRLGLYFVEYGASPRASSVLYDRSQSAIASIQPGEVRWRAVFEGCRLFHVSGITPALSDSAAVVTGEAISAAKASGALVSYDLNYRAKLWSQEKARQIQTPFMRDVDILITTEEDTERVFGITGDDYRQVAKKLADLFEIDVVAITLRGTPSVWRNTWSALAYSKGKFFEDVTYEIEVVDRVGSGDTFSAGFLFGYLTQDVARGVKVGNAFAALKHTAWGDFNWTTLEETEALIKGAGLRIVR
;
A
#
# COMPACT_ATOMS: atom_id res chain seq x y z
N MET A 1 18.74 -2.09 -11.87
CA MET A 1 18.47 -2.46 -10.48
C MET A 1 17.26 -1.66 -10.04
N PRO A 2 16.33 -2.19 -9.23
CA PRO A 2 15.17 -1.45 -8.79
C PRO A 2 15.56 -0.40 -7.73
N ASP A 3 14.94 0.79 -7.80
CA ASP A 3 15.03 1.77 -6.72
C ASP A 3 14.23 1.32 -5.49
N VAL A 4 13.04 0.75 -5.73
CA VAL A 4 12.13 0.29 -4.68
C VAL A 4 11.79 -1.18 -4.88
N VAL A 5 11.93 -1.96 -3.81
CA VAL A 5 11.46 -3.36 -3.74
C VAL A 5 10.28 -3.43 -2.79
N THR A 6 9.24 -4.17 -3.17
CA THR A 6 8.10 -4.43 -2.29
C THR A 6 7.88 -5.93 -2.11
N PHE A 7 7.31 -6.35 -0.97
CA PHE A 7 7.01 -7.75 -0.66
C PHE A 7 5.63 -7.90 -0.07
N GLY A 8 4.76 -8.68 -0.73
CA GLY A 8 3.42 -8.92 -0.19
C GLY A 8 2.47 -9.65 -1.13
N GLU A 9 1.22 -9.79 -0.66
CA GLU A 9 0.17 -10.51 -1.35
C GLU A 9 -0.44 -9.69 -2.49
N CYS A 10 -0.77 -10.39 -3.56
CA CYS A 10 -1.68 -9.90 -4.57
C CYS A 10 -2.82 -10.89 -4.80
N MET A 11 -4.00 -10.37 -5.04
CA MET A 11 -5.24 -11.11 -5.25
C MET A 11 -5.91 -10.68 -6.55
N LEU A 12 -6.84 -11.50 -7.04
CA LEU A 12 -7.83 -11.03 -8.00
C LEU A 12 -8.98 -10.38 -7.25
N ARG A 13 -9.31 -9.18 -7.66
CA ARG A 13 -10.51 -8.46 -7.25
C ARG A 13 -11.63 -8.76 -8.24
N LEU A 14 -12.75 -9.14 -7.71
CA LEU A 14 -13.98 -9.45 -8.44
C LEU A 14 -15.07 -8.46 -8.01
N SER A 15 -15.63 -7.73 -8.97
CA SER A 15 -16.65 -6.72 -8.65
C SER A 15 -17.83 -6.86 -9.63
N PRO A 16 -19.07 -6.89 -9.14
CA PRO A 16 -20.23 -6.77 -10.02
C PRO A 16 -20.17 -5.45 -10.81
N PRO A 17 -20.74 -5.40 -11.99
CA PRO A 17 -20.92 -4.13 -12.70
C PRO A 17 -21.75 -3.14 -11.89
N ASP A 18 -21.46 -1.87 -12.04
CA ASP A 18 -22.18 -0.75 -11.43
C ASP A 18 -22.38 -0.94 -9.92
N PHE A 19 -23.61 -0.92 -9.44
CA PHE A 19 -24.00 -1.04 -8.03
C PHE A 19 -24.78 -2.32 -7.73
N GLN A 20 -24.65 -3.34 -8.60
CA GLN A 20 -25.29 -4.62 -8.38
C GLN A 20 -24.77 -5.29 -7.12
N ARG A 21 -25.64 -6.03 -6.47
CA ARG A 21 -25.26 -6.93 -5.39
C ARG A 21 -24.53 -8.15 -5.96
N LEU A 22 -23.62 -8.73 -5.18
CA LEU A 22 -22.96 -9.99 -5.57
C LEU A 22 -23.97 -11.09 -5.85
N GLU A 23 -25.04 -11.20 -5.06
CA GLU A 23 -26.11 -12.19 -5.24
C GLU A 23 -26.99 -11.97 -6.48
N GLN A 24 -26.93 -10.78 -7.10
CA GLN A 24 -27.64 -10.45 -8.35
C GLN A 24 -26.78 -10.64 -9.59
N ALA A 25 -25.45 -10.69 -9.40
CA ALA A 25 -24.50 -10.59 -10.49
C ALA A 25 -24.46 -11.87 -11.34
N THR A 26 -24.54 -11.71 -12.65
CA THR A 26 -24.32 -12.78 -13.62
C THR A 26 -22.94 -12.72 -14.26
N GLN A 27 -22.18 -11.65 -14.01
CA GLN A 27 -20.81 -11.42 -14.44
C GLN A 27 -20.04 -10.62 -13.41
N LEU A 28 -18.73 -10.75 -13.40
CA LEU A 28 -17.83 -9.99 -12.51
C LEU A 28 -16.69 -9.38 -13.32
N ASN A 29 -16.41 -8.11 -13.08
CA ASN A 29 -15.21 -7.47 -13.57
C ASN A 29 -14.01 -7.98 -12.75
N ILE A 30 -12.92 -8.32 -13.43
CA ILE A 30 -11.71 -8.81 -12.80
C ILE A 30 -10.63 -7.74 -12.87
N THR A 31 -10.09 -7.36 -11.71
CA THR A 31 -8.88 -6.53 -11.59
C THR A 31 -7.87 -7.22 -10.68
N VAL A 32 -6.66 -6.67 -10.61
CA VAL A 32 -5.57 -7.17 -9.78
C VAL A 32 -5.27 -6.12 -8.73
N GLY A 33 -5.11 -6.53 -7.48
CA GLY A 33 -4.81 -5.63 -6.38
C GLY A 33 -4.13 -6.32 -5.20
N GLY A 34 -3.26 -5.58 -4.55
CA GLY A 34 -2.53 -5.99 -3.36
C GLY A 34 -1.66 -4.83 -2.91
N SER A 35 -1.62 -4.54 -1.59
CA SER A 35 -1.03 -3.32 -1.06
C SER A 35 0.37 -3.06 -1.63
N GLU A 36 1.27 -3.99 -1.48
CA GLU A 36 2.66 -3.84 -1.88
C GLU A 36 2.85 -3.83 -3.40
N LEU A 37 2.00 -4.57 -4.15
CA LEU A 37 2.01 -4.48 -5.62
C LEU A 37 1.44 -3.14 -6.10
N ASN A 38 0.42 -2.60 -5.43
CA ASN A 38 -0.12 -1.27 -5.73
C ASN A 38 0.96 -0.19 -5.53
N VAL A 39 1.77 -0.31 -4.46
CA VAL A 39 2.90 0.59 -4.22
C VAL A 39 3.95 0.45 -5.32
N ALA A 40 4.37 -0.78 -5.66
CA ALA A 40 5.34 -1.01 -6.74
C ALA A 40 4.88 -0.44 -8.08
N ALA A 41 3.59 -0.68 -8.43
CA ALA A 41 2.98 -0.16 -9.65
C ALA A 41 2.94 1.39 -9.66
N GLY A 42 2.57 2.01 -8.53
CA GLY A 42 2.56 3.46 -8.41
C GLY A 42 3.96 4.08 -8.53
N VAL A 43 4.96 3.49 -7.89
CA VAL A 43 6.37 3.92 -8.00
C VAL A 43 6.88 3.83 -9.44
N ALA A 44 6.60 2.70 -10.13
CA ALA A 44 6.95 2.54 -11.54
C ALA A 44 6.24 3.57 -12.42
N ARG A 45 4.96 3.83 -12.17
CA ARG A 45 4.16 4.80 -12.91
C ARG A 45 4.69 6.23 -12.79
N LEU A 46 5.30 6.57 -11.66
CA LEU A 46 5.95 7.86 -11.44
C LEU A 46 7.38 7.93 -11.99
N GLY A 47 7.96 6.83 -12.46
CA GLY A 47 9.23 6.81 -13.20
C GLY A 47 10.45 6.29 -12.44
N LEU A 48 10.29 5.70 -11.24
CA LEU A 48 11.36 4.96 -10.56
C LEU A 48 11.31 3.47 -10.90
N GLY A 49 12.46 2.80 -10.88
CA GLY A 49 12.52 1.34 -11.01
C GLY A 49 11.88 0.66 -9.80
N SER A 50 10.95 -0.27 -10.02
CA SER A 50 10.35 -1.05 -8.94
C SER A 50 10.38 -2.55 -9.22
N ALA A 51 10.51 -3.35 -8.15
CA ALA A 51 10.38 -4.79 -8.18
C ALA A 51 9.42 -5.27 -7.09
N TRP A 52 8.71 -6.34 -7.37
CA TRP A 52 7.77 -6.94 -6.43
C TRP A 52 8.13 -8.40 -6.17
N VAL A 53 8.26 -8.73 -4.89
CA VAL A 53 8.49 -10.09 -4.39
C VAL A 53 7.16 -10.64 -3.87
N SER A 54 6.81 -11.84 -4.32
CA SER A 54 5.61 -12.54 -3.86
C SER A 54 5.70 -14.02 -4.20
N ARG A 55 4.68 -14.78 -3.79
CA ARG A 55 4.54 -16.18 -4.16
C ARG A 55 3.18 -16.41 -4.81
N LEU A 56 3.17 -16.95 -6.02
CA LEU A 56 1.99 -17.11 -6.88
C LEU A 56 1.79 -18.58 -7.29
N PRO A 57 0.53 -19.01 -7.53
CA PRO A 57 0.28 -20.32 -8.11
C PRO A 57 0.76 -20.39 -9.57
N GLU A 58 1.37 -21.51 -9.95
CA GLU A 58 1.82 -21.79 -11.32
C GLU A 58 0.63 -22.21 -12.23
N ASN A 59 -0.31 -21.30 -12.41
CA ASN A 59 -1.51 -21.50 -13.20
C ASN A 59 -1.91 -20.22 -13.97
N PRO A 60 -2.98 -20.24 -14.79
CA PRO A 60 -3.42 -19.04 -15.52
C PRO A 60 -3.71 -17.82 -14.65
N LEU A 61 -4.21 -17.98 -13.41
CA LEU A 61 -4.52 -16.86 -12.52
C LEU A 61 -3.25 -16.18 -11.99
N GLY A 62 -2.24 -16.97 -11.57
CA GLY A 62 -0.95 -16.42 -11.17
C GLY A 62 -0.24 -15.70 -12.33
N ARG A 63 -0.35 -16.26 -13.56
CA ARG A 63 0.18 -15.60 -14.77
C ARG A 63 -0.57 -14.30 -15.09
N MET A 64 -1.88 -14.22 -14.85
CA MET A 64 -2.67 -12.99 -15.00
C MET A 64 -2.13 -11.89 -14.09
N VAL A 65 -1.90 -12.19 -12.81
CA VAL A 65 -1.32 -11.25 -11.83
C VAL A 65 0.06 -10.77 -12.29
N ARG A 66 0.97 -11.71 -12.63
CA ARG A 66 2.29 -11.34 -13.14
C ARG A 66 2.23 -10.42 -14.37
N ASN A 67 1.34 -10.73 -15.32
CA ASN A 67 1.21 -9.94 -16.54
C ASN A 67 0.72 -8.52 -16.23
N LYS A 68 -0.22 -8.37 -15.30
CA LYS A 68 -0.70 -7.06 -14.85
C LYS A 68 0.38 -6.26 -14.11
N ALA A 69 1.21 -6.91 -13.28
CA ALA A 69 2.37 -6.26 -12.67
C ALA A 69 3.35 -5.73 -13.73
N ARG A 70 3.65 -6.55 -14.75
CA ARG A 70 4.53 -6.16 -15.86
C ARG A 70 3.95 -5.04 -16.73
N GLU A 71 2.64 -5.02 -16.96
CA GLU A 71 1.94 -3.94 -17.66
C GLU A 71 2.16 -2.59 -16.98
N MET A 72 2.26 -2.59 -15.64
CA MET A 72 2.57 -1.40 -14.84
C MET A 72 4.07 -1.07 -14.76
N GLY A 73 4.94 -1.82 -15.42
CA GLY A 73 6.38 -1.61 -15.41
C GLY A 73 7.11 -2.20 -14.20
N VAL A 74 6.46 -3.07 -13.42
CA VAL A 74 7.06 -3.69 -12.23
C VAL A 74 7.91 -4.89 -12.63
N ASP A 75 9.14 -4.97 -12.12
CA ASP A 75 9.97 -6.16 -12.26
C ASP A 75 9.39 -7.31 -11.43
N THR A 76 9.20 -8.45 -12.09
CA THR A 76 8.61 -9.67 -11.53
C THR A 76 9.59 -10.83 -11.51
N SER A 77 10.90 -10.58 -11.63
CA SER A 77 11.94 -11.61 -11.67
C SER A 77 12.09 -12.38 -10.35
N HIS A 78 11.65 -11.77 -9.24
CA HIS A 78 11.73 -12.33 -7.90
C HIS A 78 10.45 -13.03 -7.44
N LEU A 79 9.52 -13.34 -8.35
CA LEU A 79 8.32 -14.12 -8.03
C LEU A 79 8.67 -15.59 -7.79
N LEU A 80 8.15 -16.12 -6.67
CA LEU A 80 8.16 -17.55 -6.38
C LEU A 80 6.90 -18.20 -6.96
N TRP A 81 7.04 -19.43 -7.45
CA TRP A 81 5.93 -20.16 -8.06
C TRP A 81 5.66 -21.46 -7.30
N THR A 82 4.39 -21.78 -7.09
CA THR A 82 3.95 -22.99 -6.43
C THR A 82 2.91 -23.74 -7.27
N LYS A 83 2.96 -25.08 -7.22
CA LYS A 83 1.98 -25.94 -7.92
C LYS A 83 0.80 -26.33 -7.05
N THR A 84 0.89 -26.12 -5.74
CA THR A 84 -0.04 -26.67 -4.74
C THR A 84 -0.97 -25.62 -4.14
N ASP A 85 -0.58 -24.35 -4.13
CA ASP A 85 -1.32 -23.32 -3.44
C ASP A 85 -2.24 -22.52 -4.39
N ARG A 86 -3.17 -21.79 -3.82
CA ARG A 86 -4.17 -21.00 -4.54
C ARG A 86 -3.82 -19.52 -4.58
N LEU A 87 -4.41 -18.80 -5.51
CA LEU A 87 -4.44 -17.35 -5.48
C LEU A 87 -5.55 -16.86 -4.54
N GLY A 88 -5.27 -15.84 -3.75
CA GLY A 88 -6.30 -15.15 -2.97
C GLY A 88 -7.27 -14.38 -3.87
N LEU A 89 -8.52 -14.28 -3.43
CA LEU A 89 -9.56 -13.50 -4.10
C LEU A 89 -10.16 -12.52 -3.10
N TYR A 90 -10.71 -11.42 -3.62
CA TYR A 90 -11.64 -10.61 -2.86
C TYR A 90 -12.71 -10.01 -3.75
N PHE A 91 -13.85 -9.76 -3.16
CA PHE A 91 -15.03 -9.27 -3.85
C PHE A 91 -15.37 -7.87 -3.33
N VAL A 92 -15.56 -6.92 -4.23
CA VAL A 92 -15.95 -5.56 -3.87
C VAL A 92 -17.35 -5.30 -4.41
N GLU A 93 -18.29 -5.08 -3.50
CA GLU A 93 -19.63 -4.62 -3.81
C GLU A 93 -19.71 -3.12 -3.55
N TYR A 94 -19.98 -2.35 -4.59
CA TYR A 94 -20.09 -0.90 -4.46
C TYR A 94 -21.43 -0.48 -3.89
N GLY A 95 -21.36 0.41 -2.95
CA GLY A 95 -22.54 1.05 -2.36
C GLY A 95 -22.91 2.34 -3.08
N ALA A 96 -24.17 2.73 -2.90
CA ALA A 96 -24.68 4.07 -3.17
C ALA A 96 -25.46 4.51 -1.95
N SER A 97 -25.28 5.78 -1.51
CA SER A 97 -25.92 6.27 -0.29
C SER A 97 -27.43 5.96 -0.27
N PRO A 98 -27.97 5.43 0.85
CA PRO A 98 -27.33 5.24 2.15
C PRO A 98 -26.59 3.90 2.35
N ARG A 99 -26.44 3.07 1.31
CA ARG A 99 -25.78 1.78 1.39
C ARG A 99 -24.26 1.93 1.27
N ALA A 100 -23.50 1.45 2.25
CA ALA A 100 -22.05 1.41 2.20
C ALA A 100 -21.54 0.37 1.21
N SER A 101 -20.34 0.57 0.66
CA SER A 101 -19.59 -0.48 -0.06
C SER A 101 -19.12 -1.55 0.90
N SER A 102 -19.01 -2.79 0.42
CA SER A 102 -18.55 -3.93 1.22
C SER A 102 -17.43 -4.70 0.53
N VAL A 103 -16.58 -5.35 1.34
CA VAL A 103 -15.51 -6.22 0.85
C VAL A 103 -15.59 -7.58 1.54
N LEU A 104 -15.68 -8.62 0.70
CA LEU A 104 -15.59 -10.02 1.12
C LEU A 104 -14.24 -10.58 0.66
N TYR A 105 -13.50 -11.17 1.60
CA TYR A 105 -12.21 -11.79 1.31
C TYR A 105 -12.33 -13.33 1.28
N ASP A 106 -11.71 -13.93 0.28
CA ASP A 106 -11.44 -15.35 0.16
C ASP A 106 -9.93 -15.53 -0.09
N ARG A 107 -9.13 -15.39 0.98
CA ARG A 107 -7.66 -15.32 0.90
C ARG A 107 -6.92 -16.28 1.83
N SER A 108 -7.62 -17.07 2.63
CA SER A 108 -6.97 -18.05 3.51
C SER A 108 -6.18 -19.07 2.69
N GLN A 109 -5.02 -19.48 3.22
CA GLN A 109 -4.14 -20.46 2.56
C GLN A 109 -3.75 -20.05 1.12
N SER A 110 -3.61 -18.75 0.86
CA SER A 110 -3.08 -18.28 -0.42
C SER A 110 -1.60 -18.64 -0.56
N ALA A 111 -1.09 -18.62 -1.79
CA ALA A 111 0.29 -18.96 -2.10
C ALA A 111 1.29 -18.19 -1.23
N ILE A 112 1.10 -16.88 -1.07
CA ILE A 112 1.96 -16.05 -0.23
C ILE A 112 1.78 -16.33 1.26
N ALA A 113 0.57 -16.67 1.71
CA ALA A 113 0.35 -17.05 3.12
C ALA A 113 1.07 -18.36 3.50
N SER A 114 1.41 -19.19 2.51
CA SER A 114 2.14 -20.44 2.68
C SER A 114 3.66 -20.30 2.48
N ILE A 115 4.17 -19.08 2.29
CA ILE A 115 5.61 -18.84 2.11
C ILE A 115 6.40 -19.29 3.34
N GLN A 116 7.59 -19.87 3.12
CA GLN A 116 8.43 -20.37 4.20
C GLN A 116 9.71 -19.55 4.35
N PRO A 117 10.25 -19.45 5.57
CA PRO A 117 11.56 -18.84 5.80
C PRO A 117 12.64 -19.47 4.91
N GLY A 118 13.52 -18.63 4.37
CA GLY A 118 14.59 -19.05 3.49
C GLY A 118 14.21 -19.33 2.02
N GLU A 119 12.92 -19.25 1.61
CA GLU A 119 12.53 -19.43 0.21
C GLU A 119 12.98 -18.24 -0.66
N VAL A 120 13.13 -17.03 -0.11
CA VAL A 120 13.53 -15.84 -0.84
C VAL A 120 15.03 -15.56 -0.66
N ARG A 121 15.75 -15.37 -1.76
CA ARG A 121 17.17 -14.99 -1.74
C ARG A 121 17.32 -13.47 -1.56
N TRP A 122 16.99 -12.97 -0.36
CA TRP A 122 16.91 -11.56 -0.05
C TRP A 122 18.16 -10.75 -0.44
N ARG A 123 19.34 -11.32 -0.27
CA ARG A 123 20.61 -10.65 -0.67
C ARG A 123 20.61 -10.29 -2.16
N ALA A 124 20.12 -11.18 -3.02
CA ALA A 124 20.04 -10.92 -4.46
C ALA A 124 18.89 -9.95 -4.79
N VAL A 125 17.78 -10.02 -4.04
CA VAL A 125 16.63 -9.13 -4.20
C VAL A 125 17.01 -7.68 -3.91
N PHE A 126 17.82 -7.42 -2.89
CA PHE A 126 18.19 -6.07 -2.45
C PHE A 126 19.48 -5.53 -3.06
N GLU A 127 20.09 -6.24 -4.02
CA GLU A 127 21.27 -5.72 -4.70
C GLU A 127 20.96 -4.42 -5.44
N GLY A 128 21.58 -3.31 -4.99
CA GLY A 128 21.36 -1.95 -5.52
C GLY A 128 20.01 -1.34 -5.23
N CYS A 129 19.20 -1.96 -4.37
CA CYS A 129 17.92 -1.40 -3.90
C CYS A 129 18.18 -0.20 -2.97
N ARG A 130 17.41 0.87 -3.15
CA ARG A 130 17.48 2.08 -2.31
C ARG A 130 16.48 2.02 -1.17
N LEU A 131 15.32 1.38 -1.38
CA LEU A 131 14.24 1.33 -0.41
C LEU A 131 13.44 0.03 -0.53
N PHE A 132 13.19 -0.62 0.60
CA PHE A 132 12.26 -1.73 0.74
C PHE A 132 10.96 -1.24 1.38
N HIS A 133 9.81 -1.65 0.81
CA HIS A 133 8.49 -1.36 1.37
C HIS A 133 7.70 -2.63 1.61
N VAL A 134 7.05 -2.70 2.77
CA VAL A 134 6.13 -3.77 3.18
C VAL A 134 5.03 -3.18 4.05
N SER A 135 3.86 -3.82 4.07
CA SER A 135 2.75 -3.43 4.95
C SER A 135 2.48 -4.47 6.04
N GLY A 136 1.74 -4.06 7.07
CA GLY A 136 1.27 -4.94 8.13
C GLY A 136 0.26 -6.01 7.68
N ILE A 137 -0.18 -5.98 6.41
CA ILE A 137 -0.98 -7.06 5.83
C ILE A 137 -0.16 -8.33 5.67
N THR A 138 1.06 -8.21 5.14
CA THR A 138 1.90 -9.37 4.80
C THR A 138 2.22 -10.24 6.02
N PRO A 139 2.71 -9.72 7.16
CA PRO A 139 2.95 -10.53 8.35
C PRO A 139 1.65 -11.04 9.01
N ALA A 140 0.49 -10.48 8.69
CA ALA A 140 -0.81 -10.91 9.20
C ALA A 140 -1.37 -12.16 8.51
N LEU A 141 -0.80 -12.55 7.36
CA LEU A 141 -1.31 -13.66 6.55
C LEU A 141 -1.09 -15.02 7.20
N SER A 142 0.05 -15.20 7.88
CA SER A 142 0.41 -16.42 8.61
C SER A 142 1.62 -16.18 9.51
N ASP A 143 1.89 -17.12 10.43
CA ASP A 143 3.09 -17.04 11.28
C ASP A 143 4.38 -17.16 10.45
N SER A 144 4.38 -17.99 9.40
CA SER A 144 5.53 -18.09 8.48
C SER A 144 5.74 -16.80 7.68
N ALA A 145 4.68 -16.16 7.19
CA ALA A 145 4.76 -14.88 6.50
C ALA A 145 5.30 -13.76 7.43
N ALA A 146 4.94 -13.79 8.71
CA ALA A 146 5.51 -12.87 9.71
C ALA A 146 7.02 -13.05 9.87
N VAL A 147 7.50 -14.30 9.95
CA VAL A 147 8.95 -14.59 10.00
C VAL A 147 9.66 -14.11 8.74
N VAL A 148 9.10 -14.44 7.55
CA VAL A 148 9.68 -14.02 6.25
C VAL A 148 9.69 -12.49 6.11
N THR A 149 8.69 -11.79 6.66
CA THR A 149 8.68 -10.32 6.69
C THR A 149 9.84 -9.78 7.54
N GLY A 150 10.11 -10.38 8.69
CA GLY A 150 11.27 -10.05 9.53
C GLY A 150 12.60 -10.31 8.83
N GLU A 151 12.73 -11.45 8.11
CA GLU A 151 13.90 -11.74 7.27
C GLU A 151 14.12 -10.65 6.21
N ALA A 152 13.04 -10.23 5.52
CA ALA A 152 13.09 -9.20 4.49
C ALA A 152 13.57 -7.85 5.05
N ILE A 153 12.98 -7.40 6.17
CA ILE A 153 13.36 -6.15 6.86
C ILE A 153 14.83 -6.18 7.25
N SER A 154 15.26 -7.26 7.93
CA SER A 154 16.64 -7.40 8.37
C SER A 154 17.64 -7.43 7.21
N ALA A 155 17.29 -8.12 6.11
CA ALA A 155 18.13 -8.20 4.92
C ALA A 155 18.19 -6.86 4.16
N ALA A 156 17.10 -6.11 4.10
CA ALA A 156 17.08 -4.75 3.53
C ALA A 156 18.01 -3.81 4.31
N LYS A 157 17.92 -3.80 5.63
CA LYS A 157 18.84 -3.00 6.47
C LYS A 157 20.31 -3.43 6.29
N ALA A 158 20.58 -4.73 6.24
CA ALA A 158 21.93 -5.26 6.01
C ALA A 158 22.50 -4.89 4.64
N SER A 159 21.64 -4.65 3.62
CA SER A 159 22.06 -4.17 2.29
C SER A 159 22.24 -2.66 2.21
N GLY A 160 21.89 -1.91 3.27
CA GLY A 160 21.92 -0.45 3.31
C GLY A 160 20.67 0.21 2.70
N ALA A 161 19.63 -0.56 2.36
CA ALA A 161 18.37 0.00 1.90
C ALA A 161 17.57 0.60 3.07
N LEU A 162 16.84 1.69 2.79
CA LEU A 162 15.85 2.22 3.72
C LEU A 162 14.66 1.25 3.82
N VAL A 163 14.04 1.17 4.98
CA VAL A 163 12.83 0.38 5.21
C VAL A 163 11.63 1.29 5.42
N SER A 164 10.64 1.15 4.54
CA SER A 164 9.33 1.76 4.68
C SER A 164 8.30 0.72 5.11
N TYR A 165 7.52 1.04 6.11
CA TYR A 165 6.47 0.17 6.64
C TYR A 165 5.13 0.91 6.68
N ASP A 166 4.09 0.32 6.08
CA ASP A 166 2.70 0.79 6.24
C ASP A 166 2.03 -0.07 7.31
N LEU A 167 1.56 0.54 8.40
CA LEU A 167 0.97 -0.20 9.53
C LEU A 167 -0.26 -1.01 9.15
N ASN A 168 -1.10 -0.48 8.30
CA ASN A 168 -2.16 -1.12 7.50
C ASN A 168 -2.91 -2.24 8.22
N TYR A 169 -3.41 -1.96 9.44
CA TYR A 169 -4.05 -2.95 10.31
C TYR A 169 -5.33 -3.51 9.69
N ARG A 170 -5.49 -4.83 9.79
CA ARG A 170 -6.66 -5.54 9.27
C ARG A 170 -7.27 -6.45 10.32
N ALA A 171 -8.33 -6.00 11.00
CA ALA A 171 -9.00 -6.74 12.06
C ALA A 171 -9.54 -8.13 11.63
N LYS A 172 -9.75 -8.35 10.32
CA LYS A 172 -10.16 -9.66 9.79
C LYS A 172 -9.01 -10.67 9.70
N LEU A 173 -7.74 -10.25 9.82
CA LEU A 173 -6.57 -11.12 9.74
C LEU A 173 -6.02 -11.48 11.13
N TRP A 174 -6.01 -10.55 12.05
CA TRP A 174 -5.46 -10.75 13.39
C TRP A 174 -6.04 -9.82 14.43
N SER A 175 -5.88 -10.18 15.73
CA SER A 175 -6.25 -9.30 16.83
C SER A 175 -5.27 -8.13 16.97
N GLN A 176 -5.68 -7.05 17.64
CA GLN A 176 -4.81 -5.93 17.96
C GLN A 176 -3.58 -6.35 18.77
N GLU A 177 -3.79 -7.28 19.70
CA GLU A 177 -2.71 -7.82 20.54
C GLU A 177 -1.66 -8.56 19.71
N LYS A 178 -2.08 -9.48 18.80
CA LYS A 178 -1.18 -10.19 17.90
C LYS A 178 -0.48 -9.23 16.94
N ALA A 179 -1.21 -8.23 16.41
CA ALA A 179 -0.62 -7.20 15.56
C ALA A 179 0.49 -6.43 16.28
N ARG A 180 0.22 -5.99 17.52
CA ARG A 180 1.23 -5.32 18.36
C ARG A 180 2.45 -6.20 18.62
N GLN A 181 2.22 -7.44 19.05
CA GLN A 181 3.29 -8.39 19.35
C GLN A 181 4.24 -8.60 18.17
N ILE A 182 3.72 -8.72 16.95
CA ILE A 182 4.50 -9.03 15.76
C ILE A 182 5.10 -7.75 15.15
N GLN A 183 4.36 -6.65 15.07
CA GLN A 183 4.83 -5.44 14.38
C GLN A 183 5.78 -4.59 15.23
N THR A 184 5.64 -4.57 16.57
CA THR A 184 6.51 -3.76 17.43
C THR A 184 8.00 -4.08 17.25
N PRO A 185 8.46 -5.34 17.18
CA PRO A 185 9.88 -5.64 16.92
C PRO A 185 10.38 -5.11 15.56
N PHE A 186 9.53 -5.01 14.53
CA PHE A 186 9.93 -4.50 13.22
C PHE A 186 10.26 -3.02 13.25
N MET A 187 9.62 -2.24 14.13
CA MET A 187 9.78 -0.79 14.20
C MET A 187 11.21 -0.34 14.44
N ARG A 188 12.04 -1.18 15.10
CA ARG A 188 13.47 -0.89 15.30
C ARG A 188 14.25 -0.69 14.01
N ASP A 189 13.84 -1.38 12.94
CA ASP A 189 14.53 -1.38 11.65
C ASP A 189 13.79 -0.56 10.59
N VAL A 190 12.70 0.14 10.97
CA VAL A 190 11.87 0.98 10.08
C VAL A 190 12.41 2.42 10.07
N ASP A 191 12.69 2.95 8.89
CA ASP A 191 13.12 4.34 8.69
C ASP A 191 11.92 5.26 8.38
N ILE A 192 10.92 4.73 7.69
CA ILE A 192 9.71 5.46 7.26
C ILE A 192 8.48 4.66 7.69
N LEU A 193 7.68 5.20 8.61
CA LEU A 193 6.39 4.64 9.00
C LEU A 193 5.27 5.41 8.31
N ILE A 194 4.41 4.70 7.60
CA ILE A 194 3.16 5.23 7.02
C ILE A 194 2.01 4.63 7.82
N THR A 195 1.03 5.43 8.22
CA THR A 195 -0.08 4.95 9.03
C THR A 195 -1.31 5.86 8.95
N THR A 196 -2.37 5.46 9.66
CA THR A 196 -3.50 6.28 10.05
C THR A 196 -3.54 6.43 11.57
N GLU A 197 -4.25 7.42 12.08
CA GLU A 197 -4.46 7.56 13.53
C GLU A 197 -5.15 6.31 14.09
N GLU A 198 -6.18 5.82 13.39
CA GLU A 198 -6.94 4.64 13.79
C GLU A 198 -6.08 3.37 13.86
N ASP A 199 -5.20 3.14 12.88
CA ASP A 199 -4.30 1.99 12.90
C ASP A 199 -3.25 2.12 14.01
N THR A 200 -2.76 3.34 14.26
CA THR A 200 -1.81 3.64 15.34
C THR A 200 -2.42 3.35 16.71
N GLU A 201 -3.63 3.79 16.95
CA GLU A 201 -4.37 3.51 18.19
C GLU A 201 -4.60 1.99 18.35
N ARG A 202 -5.08 1.33 17.30
CA ARG A 202 -5.40 -0.11 17.34
C ARG A 202 -4.18 -0.99 17.60
N VAL A 203 -3.04 -0.69 16.96
CA VAL A 203 -1.84 -1.53 17.07
C VAL A 203 -0.99 -1.15 18.27
N PHE A 204 -0.69 0.12 18.45
CA PHE A 204 0.23 0.56 19.51
C PHE A 204 -0.44 1.17 20.74
N GLY A 205 -1.76 1.47 20.65
CA GLY A 205 -2.48 2.16 21.72
C GLY A 205 -2.03 3.62 21.87
N ILE A 206 -1.44 4.20 20.82
CA ILE A 206 -0.96 5.59 20.82
C ILE A 206 -2.06 6.49 20.28
N THR A 207 -2.45 7.46 21.07
CA THR A 207 -3.42 8.51 20.75
C THR A 207 -2.83 9.88 21.00
N GLY A 208 -3.44 10.94 20.48
CA GLY A 208 -3.04 12.33 20.72
C GLY A 208 -4.25 13.27 20.60
N ASP A 209 -4.06 14.53 20.96
CA ASP A 209 -5.08 15.57 20.80
C ASP A 209 -5.24 15.94 19.31
N ASP A 210 -4.20 15.71 18.54
CA ASP A 210 -4.16 15.88 17.09
C ASP A 210 -3.17 14.89 16.43
N TYR A 211 -3.21 14.82 15.11
CA TYR A 211 -2.34 13.96 14.30
C TYR A 211 -0.84 14.29 14.42
N ARG A 212 -0.50 15.55 14.74
CA ARG A 212 0.89 15.97 14.93
C ARG A 212 1.47 15.33 16.20
N GLN A 213 0.71 15.30 17.28
CA GLN A 213 1.11 14.62 18.51
C GLN A 213 1.29 13.12 18.28
N VAL A 214 0.39 12.48 17.53
CA VAL A 214 0.48 11.04 17.22
C VAL A 214 1.75 10.77 16.43
N ALA A 215 2.02 11.53 15.35
CA ALA A 215 3.22 11.36 14.53
C ALA A 215 4.51 11.54 15.35
N LYS A 216 4.54 12.58 16.22
CA LYS A 216 5.69 12.84 17.09
C LYS A 216 5.90 11.70 18.10
N LYS A 217 4.84 11.23 18.77
CA LYS A 217 4.92 10.12 19.74
C LYS A 217 5.45 8.84 19.09
N LEU A 218 5.03 8.52 17.87
CA LEU A 218 5.54 7.37 17.12
C LEU A 218 7.02 7.50 16.80
N ALA A 219 7.43 8.67 16.28
CA ALA A 219 8.82 8.94 15.95
C ALA A 219 9.73 8.86 17.19
N ASP A 220 9.30 9.47 18.30
CA ASP A 220 10.07 9.47 19.55
C ASP A 220 10.13 8.08 20.20
N LEU A 221 9.03 7.30 20.18
CA LEU A 221 8.98 5.97 20.81
C LEU A 221 9.83 4.93 20.08
N PHE A 222 9.81 4.96 18.77
CA PHE A 222 10.45 3.92 17.94
C PHE A 222 11.74 4.43 17.24
N GLU A 223 12.14 5.69 17.49
CA GLU A 223 13.30 6.33 16.87
C GLU A 223 13.24 6.34 15.34
N ILE A 224 12.00 6.52 14.79
CA ILE A 224 11.73 6.51 13.34
C ILE A 224 12.04 7.89 12.76
N ASP A 225 12.83 7.92 11.67
CA ASP A 225 13.23 9.16 11.00
C ASP A 225 12.07 9.93 10.38
N VAL A 226 11.09 9.22 9.81
CA VAL A 226 9.92 9.80 9.13
C VAL A 226 8.64 9.06 9.50
N VAL A 227 7.65 9.79 10.02
CA VAL A 227 6.29 9.26 10.23
C VAL A 227 5.32 10.04 9.37
N ALA A 228 4.63 9.35 8.45
CA ALA A 228 3.60 9.94 7.59
C ALA A 228 2.21 9.42 8.00
N ILE A 229 1.26 10.33 8.18
CA ILE A 229 -0.14 10.01 8.55
C ILE A 229 -1.06 10.51 7.44
N THR A 230 -1.90 9.61 6.92
CA THR A 230 -2.97 9.97 5.99
C THR A 230 -4.25 10.31 6.74
N LEU A 231 -4.90 11.38 6.31
CA LEU A 231 -6.08 11.94 6.92
C LEU A 231 -7.26 11.84 5.94
N ARG A 232 -8.35 11.23 6.38
CA ARG A 232 -9.51 10.99 5.54
C ARG A 232 -10.79 11.46 6.21
N GLY A 233 -11.52 12.38 5.56
CA GLY A 233 -12.92 12.66 5.88
C GLY A 233 -13.83 11.93 4.90
N THR A 234 -14.97 11.41 5.39
CA THR A 234 -15.95 10.70 4.57
C THR A 234 -17.33 11.30 4.74
N PRO A 235 -17.60 12.49 4.14
CA PRO A 235 -18.91 13.13 4.23
C PRO A 235 -20.03 12.29 3.60
N SER A 236 -19.73 11.51 2.58
CA SER A 236 -20.66 10.55 1.96
C SER A 236 -19.94 9.40 1.27
N VAL A 237 -20.67 8.41 0.74
CA VAL A 237 -20.08 7.28 -0.01
C VAL A 237 -19.29 7.76 -1.23
N TRP A 238 -19.71 8.89 -1.84
CA TRP A 238 -19.17 9.44 -3.09
C TRP A 238 -18.31 10.69 -2.91
N ARG A 239 -18.20 11.23 -1.71
CA ARG A 239 -17.39 12.42 -1.41
C ARG A 239 -16.49 12.16 -0.23
N ASN A 240 -15.21 12.33 -0.45
CA ASN A 240 -14.19 12.26 0.58
C ASN A 240 -13.40 13.58 0.61
N THR A 241 -12.79 13.83 1.75
CA THR A 241 -11.64 14.71 1.83
C THR A 241 -10.39 13.88 2.03
N TRP A 242 -9.28 14.32 1.47
CA TRP A 242 -8.00 13.63 1.58
C TRP A 242 -6.88 14.62 1.82
N SER A 243 -6.09 14.37 2.84
CA SER A 243 -4.87 15.11 3.14
C SER A 243 -3.86 14.20 3.84
N ALA A 244 -2.65 14.70 4.05
CA ALA A 244 -1.61 13.98 4.75
C ALA A 244 -0.67 14.95 5.45
N LEU A 245 -0.03 14.47 6.51
CA LEU A 245 1.10 15.12 7.15
C LEU A 245 2.26 14.14 7.30
N ALA A 246 3.48 14.68 7.40
CA ALA A 246 4.63 13.91 7.85
C ALA A 246 5.39 14.67 8.95
N TYR A 247 5.99 13.90 9.86
CA TYR A 247 6.92 14.39 10.87
C TYR A 247 8.30 13.82 10.61
N SER A 248 9.31 14.68 10.62
CA SER A 248 10.71 14.27 10.49
C SER A 248 11.63 15.30 11.14
N LYS A 249 12.58 14.85 11.95
CA LYS A 249 13.66 15.70 12.54
C LYS A 249 13.10 16.99 13.19
N GLY A 250 12.05 16.85 13.97
CA GLY A 250 11.44 17.98 14.70
C GLY A 250 10.55 18.90 13.87
N LYS A 251 10.29 18.59 12.60
CA LYS A 251 9.49 19.41 11.69
C LYS A 251 8.26 18.66 11.19
N PHE A 252 7.16 19.39 11.00
CA PHE A 252 5.95 18.92 10.34
C PHE A 252 5.91 19.41 8.90
N PHE A 253 5.47 18.52 8.02
CA PHE A 253 5.26 18.76 6.60
C PHE A 253 3.81 18.44 6.30
N GLU A 254 3.08 19.38 5.75
CA GLU A 254 1.65 19.25 5.44
C GLU A 254 1.39 19.76 4.03
N ASP A 255 0.27 19.36 3.46
CA ASP A 255 -0.19 19.80 2.16
C ASP A 255 -1.69 20.14 2.22
N VAL A 256 -2.23 20.63 1.12
CA VAL A 256 -3.64 21.01 1.00
C VAL A 256 -4.56 19.81 1.21
N THR A 257 -5.79 20.08 1.62
CA THR A 257 -6.85 19.07 1.64
C THR A 257 -7.55 19.06 0.28
N TYR A 258 -7.58 17.90 -0.38
CA TYR A 258 -8.33 17.70 -1.62
C TYR A 258 -9.76 17.25 -1.31
N GLU A 259 -10.73 17.88 -1.98
CA GLU A 259 -12.10 17.40 -2.04
C GLU A 259 -12.22 16.45 -3.22
N ILE A 260 -12.77 15.26 -2.99
CA ILE A 260 -12.74 14.15 -3.94
C ILE A 260 -14.14 13.62 -4.21
N GLU A 261 -14.49 13.52 -5.49
CA GLU A 261 -15.58 12.67 -5.96
C GLU A 261 -15.06 11.25 -6.18
N VAL A 262 -15.57 10.29 -5.42
CA VAL A 262 -15.02 8.95 -5.37
C VAL A 262 -15.63 8.07 -6.45
N VAL A 263 -14.81 7.59 -7.37
CA VAL A 263 -15.13 6.48 -8.28
C VAL A 263 -14.73 5.15 -7.63
N ASP A 264 -13.51 5.05 -7.13
CA ASP A 264 -13.00 3.88 -6.42
C ASP A 264 -11.93 4.28 -5.41
N ARG A 265 -12.16 3.93 -4.15
CA ARG A 265 -11.22 4.25 -3.05
C ARG A 265 -10.17 3.18 -2.78
N VAL A 266 -10.34 1.96 -3.34
CA VAL A 266 -9.41 0.85 -3.07
C VAL A 266 -8.05 1.18 -3.68
N GLY A 267 -6.97 0.99 -2.92
CA GLY A 267 -5.61 1.30 -3.35
C GLY A 267 -5.18 2.77 -3.15
N SER A 268 -6.03 3.66 -2.61
CA SER A 268 -5.64 5.07 -2.41
C SER A 268 -4.56 5.25 -1.34
N GLY A 269 -4.59 4.45 -0.26
CA GLY A 269 -3.53 4.44 0.76
C GLY A 269 -2.19 3.99 0.17
N ASP A 270 -2.22 2.88 -0.57
CA ASP A 270 -1.03 2.35 -1.26
C ASP A 270 -0.48 3.37 -2.29
N THR A 271 -1.39 4.08 -2.97
CA THR A 271 -1.01 5.15 -3.90
C THR A 271 -0.36 6.33 -3.18
N PHE A 272 -0.85 6.69 -1.99
CA PHE A 272 -0.17 7.68 -1.14
C PHE A 272 1.25 7.20 -0.81
N SER A 273 1.39 5.96 -0.35
CA SER A 273 2.69 5.38 -0.05
C SER A 273 3.64 5.43 -1.26
N ALA A 274 3.17 5.04 -2.45
CA ALA A 274 3.95 5.11 -3.69
C ALA A 274 4.42 6.54 -4.02
N GLY A 275 3.51 7.50 -3.99
CA GLY A 275 3.81 8.91 -4.27
C GLY A 275 4.72 9.54 -3.22
N PHE A 276 4.50 9.19 -1.94
CA PHE A 276 5.36 9.64 -0.84
C PHE A 276 6.79 9.12 -1.01
N LEU A 277 6.95 7.83 -1.25
CA LEU A 277 8.27 7.21 -1.44
C LEU A 277 8.98 7.75 -2.68
N PHE A 278 8.25 7.97 -3.78
CA PHE A 278 8.80 8.63 -4.97
C PHE A 278 9.33 10.03 -4.65
N GLY A 279 8.52 10.90 -4.04
CA GLY A 279 8.92 12.26 -3.70
C GLY A 279 10.08 12.32 -2.70
N TYR A 280 10.05 11.43 -1.70
CA TYR A 280 11.12 11.29 -0.72
C TYR A 280 12.46 10.86 -1.36
N LEU A 281 12.45 9.84 -2.22
CA LEU A 281 13.66 9.33 -2.88
C LEU A 281 14.22 10.28 -3.94
N THR A 282 13.37 11.11 -4.55
CA THR A 282 13.80 12.05 -5.59
C THR A 282 14.18 13.42 -5.05
N GLN A 283 13.69 13.81 -3.86
CA GLN A 283 13.98 15.11 -3.28
C GLN A 283 14.03 15.05 -1.73
N ASP A 284 12.85 15.07 -1.05
CA ASP A 284 12.76 15.15 0.42
C ASP A 284 11.37 14.79 0.94
N VAL A 285 11.19 14.89 2.27
CA VAL A 285 9.91 14.62 2.96
C VAL A 285 8.79 15.56 2.49
N ALA A 286 9.09 16.84 2.28
CA ALA A 286 8.09 17.81 1.84
C ALA A 286 7.54 17.45 0.45
N ARG A 287 8.44 17.04 -0.45
CA ARG A 287 8.06 16.54 -1.77
C ARG A 287 7.27 15.25 -1.68
N GLY A 288 7.67 14.34 -0.78
CA GLY A 288 6.96 13.10 -0.49
C GLY A 288 5.49 13.36 -0.12
N VAL A 289 5.24 14.26 0.82
CA VAL A 289 3.87 14.63 1.23
C VAL A 289 3.05 15.16 0.06
N LYS A 290 3.59 16.11 -0.71
CA LYS A 290 2.88 16.72 -1.84
C LYS A 290 2.53 15.72 -2.94
N VAL A 291 3.51 14.91 -3.37
CA VAL A 291 3.28 13.92 -4.43
C VAL A 291 2.35 12.82 -3.94
N GLY A 292 2.58 12.29 -2.74
CA GLY A 292 1.72 11.25 -2.15
C GLY A 292 0.27 11.70 -2.04
N ASN A 293 0.06 12.92 -1.55
CA ASN A 293 -1.26 13.50 -1.36
C ASN A 293 -2.01 13.69 -2.70
N ALA A 294 -1.39 14.33 -3.69
CA ALA A 294 -1.99 14.56 -5.00
C ALA A 294 -2.22 13.26 -5.78
N PHE A 295 -1.25 12.34 -5.75
CA PHE A 295 -1.33 11.05 -6.44
C PHE A 295 -2.46 10.17 -5.86
N ALA A 296 -2.63 10.16 -4.53
CA ALA A 296 -3.74 9.47 -3.87
C ALA A 296 -5.10 10.12 -4.18
N ALA A 297 -5.16 11.45 -4.24
CA ALA A 297 -6.39 12.16 -4.61
C ALA A 297 -6.84 11.75 -6.03
N LEU A 298 -5.92 11.73 -7.00
CA LEU A 298 -6.20 11.29 -8.37
C LEU A 298 -6.63 9.82 -8.46
N LYS A 299 -6.06 8.94 -7.63
CA LYS A 299 -6.47 7.52 -7.60
C LYS A 299 -7.95 7.33 -7.33
N HIS A 300 -8.54 8.12 -6.47
CA HIS A 300 -9.95 8.00 -6.14
C HIS A 300 -10.88 8.22 -7.35
N THR A 301 -10.41 8.85 -8.41
CA THR A 301 -11.19 9.19 -9.61
C THR A 301 -11.15 8.11 -10.70
N ALA A 302 -10.46 6.99 -10.46
CA ALA A 302 -10.30 5.91 -11.43
C ALA A 302 -10.62 4.54 -10.83
N TRP A 303 -11.15 3.63 -11.66
CA TRP A 303 -11.45 2.26 -11.29
C TRP A 303 -10.20 1.40 -11.09
N GLY A 304 -10.33 0.39 -10.23
CA GLY A 304 -9.31 -0.61 -9.98
C GLY A 304 -8.35 -0.18 -8.88
N ASP A 305 -7.45 -1.07 -8.47
CA ASP A 305 -6.52 -0.84 -7.37
C ASP A 305 -5.31 -0.01 -7.79
N PHE A 306 -4.83 -0.22 -9.02
CA PHE A 306 -3.69 0.51 -9.56
C PHE A 306 -4.04 1.96 -9.90
N ASN A 307 -3.12 2.85 -9.63
CA ASN A 307 -3.23 4.22 -10.10
C ASN A 307 -2.62 4.35 -11.51
N TRP A 308 -3.43 4.81 -12.46
CA TRP A 308 -3.05 4.99 -13.87
C TRP A 308 -2.61 6.41 -14.19
N THR A 309 -2.75 7.35 -13.25
CA THR A 309 -2.33 8.75 -13.47
C THR A 309 -0.83 8.86 -13.66
N THR A 310 -0.40 9.84 -14.43
CA THR A 310 1.01 10.08 -14.73
C THR A 310 1.64 11.05 -13.73
N LEU A 311 2.95 11.19 -13.77
CA LEU A 311 3.66 12.22 -12.99
C LEU A 311 3.21 13.61 -13.43
N GLU A 312 3.00 13.83 -14.73
CA GLU A 312 2.56 15.12 -15.29
C GLU A 312 1.18 15.52 -14.76
N GLU A 313 0.22 14.57 -14.69
CA GLU A 313 -1.11 14.82 -14.12
C GLU A 313 -1.01 15.13 -12.62
N THR A 314 -0.15 14.43 -11.91
CA THR A 314 0.10 14.66 -10.47
C THR A 314 0.71 16.05 -10.25
N GLU A 315 1.69 16.43 -11.06
CA GLU A 315 2.31 17.76 -11.03
C GLU A 315 1.32 18.88 -11.38
N ALA A 316 0.45 18.63 -12.35
CA ALA A 316 -0.59 19.59 -12.72
C ALA A 316 -1.55 19.84 -11.55
N LEU A 317 -1.96 18.79 -10.84
CA LEU A 317 -2.81 18.92 -9.64
C LEU A 317 -2.09 19.70 -8.53
N ILE A 318 -0.81 19.38 -8.24
CA ILE A 318 0.00 20.09 -7.22
C ILE A 318 0.10 21.59 -7.54
N LYS A 319 0.20 21.95 -8.83
CA LYS A 319 0.24 23.35 -9.29
C LYS A 319 -1.12 24.04 -9.31
N GLY A 320 -2.20 23.36 -8.92
CA GLY A 320 -3.55 23.91 -8.91
C GLY A 320 -4.15 24.03 -10.31
N ALA A 321 -3.75 23.18 -11.26
CA ALA A 321 -4.39 23.13 -12.58
C ALA A 321 -5.90 22.81 -12.44
N GLY A 322 -6.73 23.67 -13.02
CA GLY A 322 -8.18 23.57 -12.92
C GLY A 322 -8.75 22.37 -13.71
N LEU A 323 -10.04 22.04 -13.43
CA LEU A 323 -10.80 20.92 -14.03
C LEU A 323 -11.19 21.15 -15.52
N ARG A 324 -10.44 21.95 -16.27
CA ARG A 324 -10.70 22.15 -17.70
C ARG A 324 -10.17 20.99 -18.52
N ILE A 325 -10.90 20.68 -19.61
CA ILE A 325 -10.47 19.64 -20.56
C ILE A 325 -9.06 19.97 -21.06
N VAL A 326 -8.12 19.06 -20.85
CA VAL A 326 -6.78 19.10 -21.40
C VAL A 326 -6.86 18.67 -22.87
N ARG A 327 -6.43 19.55 -23.79
CA ARG A 327 -6.44 19.31 -25.25
C ARG A 327 -5.01 19.18 -25.75
#